data_c9e8df5e636ff622494905b6904f6699
#
_entry.id   c9e8df5e636ff622494905b6904f6699
#
_cell.length_a   1.000
_cell.length_b   1.000
_cell.length_c   1.000
_cell.angle_alpha   90.00
_cell.angle_beta   90.00
_cell.angle_gamma   90.00
#
_symmetry.space_group_name_H-M   'P 1'
#
loop_
_entity.id
_entity.type
_entity.pdbx_description
1 polymer ?
#
loop_
_entity_poly.entity_id
_entity_poly.type
_entity_poly.pdbx_seq_one_letter_code
_entity_poly.pdbx_strand_id
1 'polypeptide(L)'
;FAMFSAPFIRLWIWVLTPLNFLFSQWKKLVSRFFKTNDDAKMSHEELLLFMEDVEQDGGIDENEGELLRNALEFRDLTAAEILTHRIELEAVDIGESHEEIARVFTQSRFSRLLVYRDTIDQIVGVLHQKDFYINGKMTDQPITAIMTEPLFVYQHTKIRDILKMLQHQKSHVAVVVDDFGGTLGIVTMEDILEELVGEI
;
A
#
# COMPACT_ATOMS: atom_id res chain seq x y z
N PHE A 1 66.18 10.71 13.18
CA PHE A 1 65.57 9.60 12.41
C PHE A 1 64.73 10.12 11.23
N ALA A 2 64.01 11.21 11.32
CA ALA A 2 63.13 11.74 10.25
C ALA A 2 63.90 12.24 9.00
N MET A 3 65.12 12.70 9.12
CA MET A 3 65.92 13.24 8.01
C MET A 3 66.50 12.18 7.08
N PHE A 4 66.70 10.96 7.55
CA PHE A 4 67.24 9.86 6.74
C PHE A 4 66.16 9.07 5.96
N SER A 5 64.92 9.12 6.38
CA SER A 5 63.82 8.42 5.71
C SER A 5 63.18 9.23 4.54
N ALA A 6 63.38 10.56 4.52
CA ALA A 6 62.82 11.44 3.52
C ALA A 6 63.23 11.10 2.06
N PRO A 7 64.48 10.83 1.73
CA PRO A 7 64.88 10.49 0.36
C PRO A 7 64.33 9.11 -0.07
N PHE A 8 64.17 8.17 0.87
CA PHE A 8 63.64 6.84 0.60
C PHE A 8 62.14 6.89 0.25
N ILE A 9 61.40 7.72 0.99
CA ILE A 9 59.98 7.95 0.72
C ILE A 9 59.75 8.66 -0.63
N ARG A 10 60.60 9.65 -0.97
CA ARG A 10 60.54 10.33 -2.25
C ARG A 10 60.82 9.41 -3.43
N LEU A 11 61.75 8.48 -3.29
CA LEU A 11 62.05 7.48 -4.33
C LEU A 11 60.84 6.54 -4.55
N TRP A 12 60.18 6.11 -3.48
CA TRP A 12 59.00 5.28 -3.58
C TRP A 12 57.81 6.02 -4.18
N ILE A 13 57.59 7.29 -3.83
CA ILE A 13 56.58 8.13 -4.44
C ILE A 13 56.84 8.28 -5.93
N TRP A 14 58.07 8.51 -6.33
CA TRP A 14 58.46 8.70 -7.72
C TRP A 14 58.22 7.43 -8.56
N VAL A 15 58.49 6.25 -8.01
CA VAL A 15 58.25 4.94 -8.64
C VAL A 15 56.78 4.58 -8.68
N LEU A 16 56.01 4.90 -7.62
CA LEU A 16 54.57 4.58 -7.50
C LEU A 16 53.68 5.54 -8.28
N THR A 17 54.10 6.78 -8.55
CA THR A 17 53.35 7.78 -9.28
C THR A 17 52.94 7.33 -10.69
N PRO A 18 53.86 6.81 -11.55
CA PRO A 18 53.48 6.33 -12.87
C PRO A 18 52.61 5.08 -12.81
N LEU A 19 52.81 4.23 -11.80
CA LEU A 19 52.00 3.04 -11.58
C LEU A 19 50.54 3.42 -11.24
N ASN A 20 50.37 4.41 -10.38
CA ASN A 20 49.03 4.95 -10.01
C ASN A 20 48.34 5.62 -11.19
N PHE A 21 49.07 6.31 -12.05
CA PHE A 21 48.56 6.86 -13.29
C PHE A 21 48.10 5.75 -14.25
N LEU A 22 48.89 4.67 -14.39
CA LEU A 22 48.53 3.53 -15.24
C LEU A 22 47.27 2.84 -14.73
N PHE A 23 47.17 2.63 -13.39
CA PHE A 23 45.96 2.08 -12.75
C PHE A 23 44.72 2.98 -12.93
N SER A 24 44.90 4.30 -12.88
CA SER A 24 43.78 5.23 -13.08
C SER A 24 43.26 5.23 -14.53
N GLN A 25 44.17 5.08 -15.51
CA GLN A 25 43.79 4.93 -16.92
C GLN A 25 43.14 3.57 -17.17
N TRP A 26 43.64 2.52 -16.56
CA TRP A 26 43.06 1.18 -16.65
C TRP A 26 41.66 1.15 -16.04
N LYS A 27 41.46 1.77 -14.87
CA LYS A 27 40.17 1.93 -14.23
C LYS A 27 39.18 2.67 -15.13
N LYS A 28 39.61 3.74 -15.82
CA LYS A 28 38.78 4.46 -16.81
C LYS A 28 38.47 3.61 -18.05
N LEU A 29 39.40 2.77 -18.50
CA LEU A 29 39.19 1.89 -19.64
C LEU A 29 38.21 0.76 -19.29
N VAL A 30 38.39 0.13 -18.14
CA VAL A 30 37.51 -0.92 -17.60
C VAL A 30 36.12 -0.35 -17.33
N SER A 31 35.99 0.83 -16.73
CA SER A 31 34.69 1.49 -16.51
C SER A 31 33.99 1.92 -17.81
N ARG A 32 34.74 2.05 -18.92
CA ARG A 32 34.17 2.34 -20.24
C ARG A 32 33.65 1.07 -20.95
N PHE A 33 34.26 -0.08 -20.68
CA PHE A 33 33.80 -1.39 -21.17
C PHE A 33 32.71 -1.99 -20.27
N PHE A 34 32.84 -1.88 -18.97
CA PHE A 34 31.79 -2.11 -18.02
C PHE A 34 31.09 -0.77 -17.82
N LYS A 35 30.17 -0.42 -18.71
CA LYS A 35 29.20 0.60 -18.49
C LYS A 35 28.30 0.08 -17.38
N THR A 36 28.78 0.17 -16.14
CA THR A 36 27.93 0.05 -14.97
C THR A 36 26.92 1.16 -15.18
N ASN A 37 25.68 0.79 -15.45
CA ASN A 37 24.57 1.70 -15.32
C ASN A 37 24.66 2.22 -13.89
N ASP A 38 25.14 3.44 -13.68
CA ASP A 38 25.12 4.16 -12.41
C ASP A 38 23.68 4.43 -11.94
N ASP A 39 22.72 4.02 -12.75
CA ASP A 39 21.30 3.86 -12.44
C ASP A 39 20.93 2.40 -12.09
N ALA A 40 21.80 1.60 -11.53
CA ALA A 40 21.43 0.32 -10.93
C ALA A 40 20.50 0.60 -9.74
N LYS A 41 19.26 0.93 -10.07
CA LYS A 41 18.17 0.86 -9.10
C LYS A 41 18.20 -0.56 -8.57
N MET A 42 18.54 -0.68 -7.29
CA MET A 42 18.49 -1.95 -6.57
C MET A 42 17.18 -2.64 -6.91
N SER A 43 17.23 -3.88 -7.38
CA SER A 43 16.01 -4.62 -7.69
C SER A 43 15.23 -4.85 -6.39
N HIS A 44 13.95 -5.15 -6.52
CA HIS A 44 13.11 -5.47 -5.35
C HIS A 44 13.72 -6.65 -4.56
N GLU A 45 14.18 -7.68 -5.25
CA GLU A 45 14.83 -8.86 -4.65
C GLU A 45 16.14 -8.51 -3.94
N GLU A 46 16.98 -7.66 -4.56
CA GLU A 46 18.23 -7.21 -3.93
C GLU A 46 17.97 -6.38 -2.66
N LEU A 47 16.88 -5.60 -2.65
CA LEU A 47 16.50 -4.82 -1.48
C LEU A 47 16.02 -5.71 -0.34
N LEU A 48 15.23 -6.74 -0.64
CA LEU A 48 14.79 -7.73 0.37
C LEU A 48 15.98 -8.48 0.98
N LEU A 49 16.92 -8.97 0.15
CA LEU A 49 18.14 -9.63 0.63
C LEU A 49 18.98 -8.70 1.51
N PHE A 50 19.10 -7.43 1.12
CA PHE A 50 19.84 -6.45 1.94
C PHE A 50 19.17 -6.22 3.29
N MET A 51 17.83 -6.22 3.34
CA MET A 51 17.07 -6.08 4.59
C MET A 51 17.28 -7.30 5.50
N GLU A 52 17.27 -8.52 4.94
CA GLU A 52 17.56 -9.75 5.70
C GLU A 52 18.96 -9.71 6.32
N ASP A 53 19.97 -9.24 5.58
CA ASP A 53 21.32 -9.07 6.09
C ASP A 53 21.38 -8.08 7.25
N VAL A 54 20.71 -6.93 7.13
CA VAL A 54 20.66 -5.90 8.18
C VAL A 54 19.93 -6.39 9.44
N GLU A 55 18.87 -7.19 9.28
CA GLU A 55 18.12 -7.81 10.38
C GLU A 55 19.00 -8.84 11.11
N GLN A 56 19.74 -9.70 10.37
CA GLN A 56 20.68 -10.68 10.95
C GLN A 56 21.82 -10.02 11.70
N ASP A 57 22.31 -8.88 11.22
CA ASP A 57 23.36 -8.09 11.87
C ASP A 57 22.86 -7.29 13.09
N GLY A 58 21.55 -7.33 13.38
CA GLY A 58 20.92 -6.62 14.50
C GLY A 58 20.79 -5.11 14.28
N GLY A 59 20.82 -4.65 13.03
CA GLY A 59 20.65 -3.25 12.65
C GLY A 59 19.18 -2.77 12.70
N ILE A 60 18.25 -3.70 12.54
CA ILE A 60 16.79 -3.48 12.67
C ILE A 60 16.21 -4.67 13.46
N ASP A 61 15.09 -4.47 14.16
CA ASP A 61 14.39 -5.56 14.81
C ASP A 61 13.42 -6.28 13.83
N GLU A 62 12.91 -7.45 14.25
CA GLU A 62 12.03 -8.30 13.43
C GLU A 62 10.78 -7.55 12.98
N ASN A 63 10.16 -6.74 13.87
CA ASN A 63 8.95 -5.97 13.54
C ASN A 63 9.27 -4.85 12.54
N GLU A 64 10.41 -4.18 12.69
CA GLU A 64 10.87 -3.16 11.74
C GLU A 64 11.15 -3.78 10.36
N GLY A 65 11.75 -4.98 10.34
CA GLY A 65 11.99 -5.74 9.12
C GLY A 65 10.68 -6.13 8.41
N GLU A 66 9.68 -6.59 9.16
CA GLU A 66 8.35 -6.92 8.65
C GLU A 66 7.65 -5.70 8.04
N LEU A 67 7.62 -4.57 8.75
CA LEU A 67 7.03 -3.32 8.23
C LEU A 67 7.68 -2.87 6.93
N LEU A 68 8.99 -3.01 6.80
CA LEU A 68 9.70 -2.65 5.59
C LEU A 68 9.38 -3.59 4.42
N ARG A 69 9.25 -4.91 4.68
CA ARG A 69 8.81 -5.89 3.67
C ARG A 69 7.39 -5.58 3.20
N ASN A 70 6.45 -5.40 4.14
CA ASN A 70 5.07 -5.05 3.82
C ASN A 70 4.98 -3.74 3.01
N ALA A 71 5.78 -2.73 3.36
CA ALA A 71 5.82 -1.46 2.61
C ALA A 71 6.34 -1.61 1.17
N LEU A 72 7.23 -2.57 0.92
CA LEU A 72 7.70 -2.89 -0.43
C LEU A 72 6.63 -3.62 -1.24
N GLU A 73 5.98 -4.62 -0.65
CA GLU A 73 4.92 -5.43 -1.28
C GLU A 73 3.67 -4.58 -1.54
N PHE A 74 3.30 -3.72 -0.60
CA PHE A 74 2.18 -2.78 -0.68
C PHE A 74 2.14 -2.00 -2.00
N ARG A 75 3.31 -1.70 -2.56
CA ARG A 75 3.41 -0.95 -3.82
C ARG A 75 2.74 -1.67 -4.98
N ASP A 76 2.80 -2.99 -4.99
CA ASP A 76 2.43 -3.80 -6.15
C ASP A 76 1.08 -4.52 -5.98
N LEU A 77 0.49 -4.50 -4.78
CA LEU A 77 -0.83 -5.05 -4.49
C LEU A 77 -1.95 -4.30 -5.23
N THR A 78 -2.99 -5.04 -5.60
CA THR A 78 -4.20 -4.56 -6.29
C THR A 78 -5.44 -4.78 -5.43
N ALA A 79 -6.55 -4.10 -5.78
CA ALA A 79 -7.83 -4.29 -5.11
C ALA A 79 -8.28 -5.76 -5.08
N ALA A 80 -8.04 -6.50 -6.16
CA ALA A 80 -8.44 -7.91 -6.27
C ALA A 80 -7.76 -8.83 -5.26
N GLU A 81 -6.57 -8.45 -4.76
CA GLU A 81 -5.77 -9.26 -3.84
C GLU A 81 -6.19 -9.11 -2.39
N ILE A 82 -6.83 -7.97 -2.03
CA ILE A 82 -7.19 -7.66 -0.63
C ILE A 82 -8.69 -7.47 -0.39
N LEU A 83 -9.53 -7.53 -1.44
CA LEU A 83 -10.95 -7.24 -1.31
C LEU A 83 -11.69 -8.26 -0.43
N THR A 84 -12.64 -7.76 0.35
CA THR A 84 -13.69 -8.60 0.94
C THR A 84 -14.70 -8.95 -0.15
N HIS A 85 -14.88 -10.25 -0.42
CA HIS A 85 -15.72 -10.72 -1.51
C HIS A 85 -17.20 -10.41 -1.31
N ARG A 86 -17.93 -10.18 -2.42
CA ARG A 86 -19.35 -9.83 -2.40
C ARG A 86 -20.27 -10.80 -1.64
N ILE A 87 -19.88 -12.06 -1.50
CA ILE A 87 -20.63 -13.08 -0.74
C ILE A 87 -20.56 -12.88 0.76
N GLU A 88 -19.60 -12.10 1.24
CA GLU A 88 -19.36 -11.78 2.65
C GLU A 88 -19.89 -10.39 3.03
N LEU A 89 -20.44 -9.65 2.05
CA LEU A 89 -20.89 -8.29 2.26
C LEU A 89 -22.26 -8.25 2.93
N GLU A 90 -22.38 -7.38 3.91
CA GLU A 90 -23.66 -7.00 4.46
C GLU A 90 -24.18 -5.75 3.74
N ALA A 91 -25.31 -5.91 3.05
CA ALA A 91 -25.93 -4.85 2.26
C ALA A 91 -27.45 -4.86 2.45
N VAL A 92 -28.07 -3.73 2.18
CA VAL A 92 -29.53 -3.55 2.30
C VAL A 92 -30.10 -3.01 0.98
N ASP A 93 -31.33 -3.42 0.65
CA ASP A 93 -32.02 -2.84 -0.49
C ASP A 93 -32.44 -1.40 -0.19
N ILE A 94 -32.40 -0.53 -1.21
CA ILE A 94 -32.81 0.90 -1.08
C ILE A 94 -34.25 1.07 -0.65
N GLY A 95 -35.10 0.09 -0.91
CA GLY A 95 -36.53 0.08 -0.54
C GLY A 95 -36.82 -0.57 0.80
N GLU A 96 -35.77 -1.02 1.53
CA GLU A 96 -35.94 -1.73 2.80
C GLU A 96 -36.49 -0.79 3.89
N SER A 97 -37.22 -1.38 4.86
CA SER A 97 -37.74 -0.61 6.00
C SER A 97 -36.62 -0.21 6.98
N HIS A 98 -36.83 0.89 7.70
CA HIS A 98 -35.87 1.34 8.71
C HIS A 98 -35.67 0.30 9.84
N GLU A 99 -36.73 -0.45 10.17
CA GLU A 99 -36.66 -1.53 11.17
C GLU A 99 -35.76 -2.69 10.71
N GLU A 100 -35.83 -3.04 9.41
CA GLU A 100 -34.98 -4.09 8.84
C GLU A 100 -33.53 -3.63 8.81
N ILE A 101 -33.26 -2.41 8.35
CA ILE A 101 -31.92 -1.82 8.35
C ILE A 101 -31.35 -1.75 9.76
N ALA A 102 -32.16 -1.37 10.75
CA ALA A 102 -31.76 -1.36 12.15
C ALA A 102 -31.36 -2.77 12.65
N ARG A 103 -32.08 -3.80 12.19
CA ARG A 103 -31.76 -5.19 12.48
C ARG A 103 -30.42 -5.58 11.90
N VAL A 104 -30.16 -5.26 10.63
CA VAL A 104 -28.89 -5.54 9.95
C VAL A 104 -27.73 -4.85 10.68
N PHE A 105 -27.83 -3.57 11.02
CA PHE A 105 -26.80 -2.89 11.83
C PHE A 105 -26.55 -3.56 13.17
N THR A 106 -27.59 -4.03 13.83
CA THR A 106 -27.47 -4.66 15.16
C THR A 106 -26.82 -6.04 15.06
N GLN A 107 -27.12 -6.80 14.02
CA GLN A 107 -26.60 -8.15 13.83
C GLN A 107 -25.17 -8.17 13.29
N SER A 108 -24.88 -7.36 12.27
CA SER A 108 -23.57 -7.29 11.64
C SER A 108 -22.53 -6.55 12.48
N ARG A 109 -22.98 -5.61 13.32
CA ARG A 109 -22.13 -4.67 14.10
C ARG A 109 -21.26 -3.78 13.22
N PHE A 110 -21.50 -3.71 11.93
CA PHE A 110 -20.77 -2.82 11.04
C PHE A 110 -21.18 -1.36 11.23
N SER A 111 -20.23 -0.46 11.10
CA SER A 111 -20.48 0.99 11.13
C SER A 111 -21.05 1.53 9.82
N ARG A 112 -20.97 0.74 8.75
CA ARG A 112 -21.44 1.11 7.40
C ARG A 112 -22.08 -0.10 6.73
N LEU A 113 -23.16 0.16 6.00
CA LEU A 113 -23.82 -0.83 5.15
C LEU A 113 -23.81 -0.33 3.70
N LEU A 114 -23.63 -1.23 2.76
CA LEU A 114 -23.86 -0.92 1.35
C LEU A 114 -25.35 -0.86 1.09
N VAL A 115 -25.77 0.08 0.24
CA VAL A 115 -27.15 0.18 -0.23
C VAL A 115 -27.16 -0.18 -1.70
N TYR A 116 -27.94 -1.20 -2.07
CA TYR A 116 -28.09 -1.62 -3.45
C TYR A 116 -29.52 -1.40 -3.97
N ARG A 117 -29.69 -1.46 -5.28
CA ARG A 117 -30.98 -1.45 -5.96
C ARG A 117 -31.10 -2.72 -6.79
N ASP A 118 -32.18 -3.44 -6.63
CA ASP A 118 -32.52 -4.69 -7.33
C ASP A 118 -31.50 -5.82 -7.09
N THR A 119 -30.23 -5.60 -7.35
CA THR A 119 -29.15 -6.60 -7.16
C THR A 119 -27.92 -5.98 -6.53
N ILE A 120 -27.10 -6.82 -5.88
CA ILE A 120 -25.82 -6.41 -5.26
C ILE A 120 -24.82 -5.83 -6.28
N ASP A 121 -25.03 -6.04 -7.57
CA ASP A 121 -24.23 -5.44 -8.63
C ASP A 121 -24.56 -3.96 -8.86
N GLN A 122 -25.68 -3.48 -8.32
CA GLN A 122 -26.10 -2.09 -8.42
C GLN A 122 -26.01 -1.38 -7.05
N ILE A 123 -24.80 -1.19 -6.57
CA ILE A 123 -24.58 -0.40 -5.35
C ILE A 123 -24.87 1.07 -5.65
N VAL A 124 -25.79 1.68 -4.89
CA VAL A 124 -26.24 3.06 -5.06
C VAL A 124 -25.83 3.99 -3.92
N GLY A 125 -25.37 3.44 -2.80
CA GLY A 125 -24.96 4.26 -1.67
C GLY A 125 -24.24 3.48 -0.58
N VAL A 126 -23.70 4.24 0.37
CA VAL A 126 -23.13 3.74 1.63
C VAL A 126 -23.85 4.43 2.76
N LEU A 127 -24.49 3.66 3.62
CA LEU A 127 -25.23 4.14 4.78
C LEU A 127 -24.38 4.04 6.02
N HIS A 128 -24.15 5.16 6.71
CA HIS A 128 -23.41 5.18 7.97
C HIS A 128 -24.36 5.00 9.15
N GLN A 129 -24.01 4.12 10.09
CA GLN A 129 -24.77 3.89 11.32
C GLN A 129 -25.00 5.19 12.10
N LYS A 130 -24.01 6.09 12.17
CA LYS A 130 -24.12 7.37 12.88
C LYS A 130 -25.14 8.33 12.26
N ASP A 131 -25.36 8.26 10.95
CA ASP A 131 -26.31 9.10 10.23
C ASP A 131 -27.71 8.48 10.25
N PHE A 132 -27.78 7.15 10.41
CA PHE A 132 -29.01 6.42 10.61
C PHE A 132 -29.54 6.54 12.06
N TYR A 133 -28.66 6.58 13.07
CA TYR A 133 -29.03 6.77 14.46
C TYR A 133 -28.64 8.17 14.96
N ILE A 134 -29.65 9.06 15.06
CA ILE A 134 -29.48 10.41 15.58
C ILE A 134 -29.97 10.44 17.03
N ASN A 135 -29.10 10.83 17.97
CA ASN A 135 -29.42 10.86 19.41
C ASN A 135 -29.97 9.52 19.96
N GLY A 136 -29.45 8.39 19.44
CA GLY A 136 -29.87 7.05 19.86
C GLY A 136 -31.24 6.60 19.34
N LYS A 137 -31.83 7.32 18.39
CA LYS A 137 -33.08 6.96 17.72
C LYS A 137 -32.84 6.83 16.22
N MET A 138 -33.56 5.93 15.59
CA MET A 138 -33.60 5.84 14.12
C MET A 138 -34.11 7.17 13.54
N THR A 139 -33.50 7.57 12.44
CA THR A 139 -33.95 8.77 11.70
C THR A 139 -35.26 8.50 10.99
N ASP A 140 -36.08 9.55 10.86
CA ASP A 140 -37.29 9.50 10.05
C ASP A 140 -37.04 9.92 8.59
N GLN A 141 -35.78 10.27 8.25
CA GLN A 141 -35.40 10.68 6.90
C GLN A 141 -35.32 9.47 5.96
N PRO A 142 -35.65 9.61 4.68
CA PRO A 142 -35.47 8.56 3.70
C PRO A 142 -33.99 8.23 3.56
N ILE A 143 -33.67 6.96 3.35
CA ILE A 143 -32.25 6.46 3.26
C ILE A 143 -31.47 7.22 2.18
N THR A 144 -32.13 7.56 1.06
CA THR A 144 -31.55 8.33 -0.03
C THR A 144 -31.08 9.75 0.35
N ALA A 145 -31.58 10.29 1.47
CA ALA A 145 -31.14 11.60 1.96
C ALA A 145 -29.92 11.53 2.90
N ILE A 146 -29.66 10.36 3.48
CA ILE A 146 -28.60 10.15 4.49
C ILE A 146 -27.47 9.23 4.01
N MET A 147 -27.65 8.52 2.91
CA MET A 147 -26.57 7.73 2.31
C MET A 147 -25.58 8.63 1.59
N THR A 148 -24.33 8.19 1.52
CA THR A 148 -23.27 8.85 0.77
C THR A 148 -23.03 8.13 -0.55
N GLU A 149 -22.49 8.84 -1.55
CA GLU A 149 -22.14 8.27 -2.85
C GLU A 149 -20.99 7.26 -2.70
N PRO A 150 -21.09 6.05 -3.29
CA PRO A 150 -20.04 5.04 -3.20
C PRO A 150 -18.87 5.41 -4.10
N LEU A 151 -17.65 5.13 -3.64
CA LEU A 151 -16.45 5.19 -4.47
C LEU A 151 -16.29 3.86 -5.19
N PHE A 152 -16.27 3.88 -6.54
CA PHE A 152 -16.01 2.69 -7.34
C PHE A 152 -14.54 2.66 -7.80
N VAL A 153 -13.94 1.47 -7.74
CA VAL A 153 -12.59 1.20 -8.23
C VAL A 153 -12.55 -0.11 -9.00
N TYR A 154 -11.70 -0.22 -10.00
CA TYR A 154 -11.52 -1.47 -10.74
C TYR A 154 -10.62 -2.45 -9.98
N GLN A 155 -10.85 -3.76 -10.17
CA GLN A 155 -10.12 -4.84 -9.53
C GLN A 155 -8.59 -4.74 -9.67
N HIS A 156 -8.09 -4.19 -10.78
CA HIS A 156 -6.66 -4.03 -11.06
C HIS A 156 -6.07 -2.70 -10.52
N THR A 157 -6.86 -1.89 -9.83
CA THR A 157 -6.38 -0.63 -9.25
C THR A 157 -5.43 -0.93 -8.10
N LYS A 158 -4.28 -0.26 -8.07
CA LYS A 158 -3.30 -0.42 -6.99
C LYS A 158 -3.85 0.13 -5.67
N ILE A 159 -3.67 -0.61 -4.58
CA ILE A 159 -4.22 -0.25 -3.26
C ILE A 159 -3.71 1.12 -2.76
N ARG A 160 -2.45 1.47 -3.06
CA ARG A 160 -1.89 2.81 -2.77
C ARG A 160 -2.66 3.95 -3.43
N ASP A 161 -3.25 3.70 -4.61
CA ASP A 161 -4.01 4.72 -5.33
C ASP A 161 -5.45 4.75 -4.80
N ILE A 162 -6.01 3.60 -4.42
CA ILE A 162 -7.29 3.50 -3.70
C ILE A 162 -7.21 4.26 -2.38
N LEU A 163 -6.14 4.09 -1.60
CA LEU A 163 -5.92 4.82 -0.35
C LEU A 163 -5.99 6.35 -0.55
N LYS A 164 -5.35 6.87 -1.61
CA LYS A 164 -5.41 8.30 -1.94
C LYS A 164 -6.83 8.74 -2.32
N MET A 165 -7.57 7.92 -3.10
CA MET A 165 -8.95 8.21 -3.47
C MET A 165 -9.84 8.25 -2.23
N LEU A 166 -9.74 7.26 -1.33
CA LEU A 166 -10.47 7.21 -0.07
C LEU A 166 -10.20 8.46 0.79
N GLN A 167 -8.92 8.82 0.94
CA GLN A 167 -8.52 10.02 1.70
C GLN A 167 -9.06 11.31 1.07
N HIS A 168 -8.99 11.45 -0.26
CA HIS A 168 -9.46 12.64 -0.96
C HIS A 168 -10.99 12.79 -0.85
N GLN A 169 -11.74 11.71 -0.99
CA GLN A 169 -13.20 11.69 -0.88
C GLN A 169 -13.69 11.62 0.57
N LYS A 170 -12.78 11.47 1.53
CA LYS A 170 -13.12 11.23 2.95
C LYS A 170 -14.05 10.02 3.13
N SER A 171 -13.90 9.03 2.26
CA SER A 171 -14.58 7.75 2.32
C SER A 171 -13.69 6.74 3.05
N HIS A 172 -14.31 5.72 3.65
CA HIS A 172 -13.59 4.61 4.30
C HIS A 172 -13.75 3.30 3.54
N VAL A 173 -14.59 3.28 2.50
CA VAL A 173 -14.89 2.07 1.74
C VAL A 173 -14.95 2.42 0.25
N ALA A 174 -14.38 1.53 -0.56
CA ALA A 174 -14.49 1.55 -2.02
C ALA A 174 -15.15 0.25 -2.49
N VAL A 175 -16.06 0.35 -3.44
CA VAL A 175 -16.68 -0.79 -4.12
C VAL A 175 -15.78 -1.22 -5.26
N VAL A 176 -15.36 -2.47 -5.27
CA VAL A 176 -14.50 -3.04 -6.31
C VAL A 176 -15.39 -3.66 -7.38
N VAL A 177 -15.17 -3.24 -8.62
CA VAL A 177 -15.92 -3.73 -9.78
C VAL A 177 -15.00 -4.45 -10.76
N ASP A 178 -15.57 -5.40 -11.49
CA ASP A 178 -14.93 -6.05 -12.62
C ASP A 178 -14.94 -5.16 -13.87
N ASP A 179 -14.35 -5.66 -14.96
CA ASP A 179 -14.27 -4.95 -16.25
C ASP A 179 -15.64 -4.78 -16.93
N PHE A 180 -16.67 -5.50 -16.46
CA PHE A 180 -18.04 -5.44 -16.97
C PHE A 180 -18.97 -4.61 -16.09
N GLY A 181 -18.46 -4.08 -14.96
CA GLY A 181 -19.21 -3.28 -14.00
C GLY A 181 -19.95 -4.10 -12.93
N GLY A 182 -19.71 -5.41 -12.84
CA GLY A 182 -20.23 -6.25 -11.77
C GLY A 182 -19.47 -6.03 -10.45
N THR A 183 -20.18 -6.02 -9.33
CA THR A 183 -19.55 -5.89 -8.00
C THR A 183 -18.83 -7.17 -7.61
N LEU A 184 -17.52 -7.08 -7.40
CA LEU A 184 -16.68 -8.16 -6.89
C LEU A 184 -16.63 -8.18 -5.36
N GLY A 185 -16.63 -7.01 -4.74
CA GLY A 185 -16.49 -6.86 -3.30
C GLY A 185 -16.25 -5.41 -2.89
N ILE A 186 -15.66 -5.23 -1.73
CA ILE A 186 -15.23 -3.91 -1.23
C ILE A 186 -13.78 -3.98 -0.75
N VAL A 187 -13.17 -2.81 -0.68
CA VAL A 187 -11.90 -2.58 0.01
C VAL A 187 -12.11 -1.45 0.99
N THR A 188 -11.75 -1.66 2.24
CA THR A 188 -11.82 -0.63 3.27
C THR A 188 -10.45 0.03 3.49
N MET A 189 -10.45 1.17 4.18
CA MET A 189 -9.19 1.81 4.58
C MET A 189 -8.43 0.95 5.57
N GLU A 190 -9.16 0.25 6.42
CA GLU A 190 -8.66 -0.67 7.42
C GLU A 190 -7.88 -1.83 6.76
N ASP A 191 -8.46 -2.49 5.74
CA ASP A 191 -7.81 -3.57 4.98
C ASP A 191 -6.49 -3.09 4.32
N ILE A 192 -6.52 -1.89 3.73
CA ILE A 192 -5.31 -1.29 3.11
C ILE A 192 -4.22 -1.01 4.14
N LEU A 193 -4.58 -0.58 5.35
CA LEU A 193 -3.62 -0.32 6.42
C LEU A 193 -3.07 -1.61 7.02
N GLU A 194 -3.88 -2.66 7.10
CA GLU A 194 -3.47 -3.99 7.55
C GLU A 194 -2.37 -4.57 6.66
N GLU A 195 -2.46 -4.42 5.34
CA GLU A 195 -1.39 -4.81 4.40
C GLU A 195 -0.07 -4.06 4.63
N LEU A 196 -0.12 -2.88 5.23
CA LEU A 196 1.08 -2.10 5.52
C LEU A 196 1.69 -2.43 6.89
N VAL A 197 0.83 -2.63 7.91
CA VAL A 197 1.25 -2.74 9.32
C VAL A 197 1.32 -4.20 9.79
N GLY A 198 0.68 -5.14 9.07
CA GLY A 198 0.45 -6.52 9.51
C GLY A 198 -0.82 -6.65 10.36
N GLU A 199 -1.17 -7.88 10.75
CA GLU A 199 -2.32 -8.14 11.61
C GLU A 199 -2.20 -7.38 12.95
N ILE A 200 -3.24 -6.60 13.29
CA ILE A 200 -3.32 -5.80 14.52
C ILE A 200 -4.09 -6.58 15.59
#